data_a8896647961f6c57408a240834931cbd
#
_entry.id   a8896647961f6c57408a240834931cbd
#
_cell.length_a   1.000
_cell.length_b   1.000
_cell.length_c   1.000
_cell.angle_alpha   90.00
_cell.angle_beta   90.00
_cell.angle_gamma   90.00
#
_symmetry.space_group_name_H-M   'P 1'
#
loop_
_entity.id
_entity.type
_entity.pdbx_description
1 polymer ?
#
loop_
_entity_poly.entity_id
_entity_poly.type
_entity_poly.pdbx_seq_one_letter_code
_entity_poly.pdbx_strand_id
1 'polypeptide(L)'
;MNRLNHSLPNVLHPMAHDEFPFVGILSANTLFIGVNIASRDRVEASLVGLGLVSRWEPGEPLVLPSAADTGTLILHEVGSLTHDDQVRLLAWLDQSAGRTRVVSTASASLFARVEAGLFLERLYYRLNTVSLNVAPGSEIRSAAGAAKQANKRQ
;
A
#
# COMPACT_ATOMS: atom_id res chain seq x y z
N MET A 1 22.23 -53.90 7.20
CA MET A 1 20.78 -53.73 7.44
C MET A 1 20.57 -52.52 8.31
N ASN A 2 20.49 -51.36 7.76
CA ASN A 2 20.16 -50.19 8.54
C ASN A 2 19.24 -49.28 7.73
N ARG A 3 17.98 -49.30 8.11
CA ARG A 3 16.98 -48.42 7.61
C ARG A 3 17.12 -47.11 8.37
N LEU A 4 17.76 -46.16 7.76
CA LEU A 4 17.73 -44.77 8.23
C LEU A 4 16.46 -44.14 7.66
N ASN A 5 15.46 -44.18 8.48
CA ASN A 5 14.20 -43.47 8.27
C ASN A 5 14.49 -41.98 8.57
N HIS A 6 14.84 -41.25 7.55
CA HIS A 6 14.94 -39.80 7.65
C HIS A 6 13.56 -39.22 7.38
N SER A 7 12.70 -39.38 8.36
CA SER A 7 11.58 -38.46 8.49
C SER A 7 12.14 -37.09 8.81
N LEU A 8 12.28 -36.28 7.80
CA LEU A 8 12.43 -34.85 8.00
C LEU A 8 11.17 -34.38 8.74
N PRO A 9 11.31 -33.77 9.90
CA PRO A 9 10.18 -33.11 10.49
C PRO A 9 9.76 -32.05 9.50
N ASN A 10 8.62 -32.21 8.94
CA ASN A 10 7.88 -31.14 8.27
C ASN A 10 7.53 -30.15 9.37
N VAL A 11 8.52 -29.36 9.78
CA VAL A 11 8.29 -28.21 10.62
C VAL A 11 7.65 -27.19 9.71
N LEU A 12 6.34 -27.38 9.49
CA LEU A 12 5.49 -26.25 9.24
C LEU A 12 5.66 -25.37 10.47
N HIS A 13 6.63 -24.47 10.42
CA HIS A 13 6.58 -23.29 11.24
C HIS A 13 5.18 -22.74 11.04
N PRO A 14 4.39 -22.56 12.09
CA PRO A 14 3.24 -21.71 11.96
C PRO A 14 3.82 -20.38 11.47
N MET A 15 3.65 -20.11 10.18
CA MET A 15 3.86 -18.81 9.63
C MET A 15 3.21 -17.89 10.63
N ALA A 16 4.00 -17.09 11.29
CA ALA A 16 3.45 -16.05 12.13
C ALA A 16 2.43 -15.34 11.24
N HIS A 17 1.18 -15.30 11.64
CA HIS A 17 0.08 -14.74 10.89
C HIS A 17 0.26 -13.24 10.55
N ASP A 18 1.45 -12.71 10.83
CA ASP A 18 1.88 -11.34 10.61
C ASP A 18 2.69 -11.14 9.33
N GLU A 19 3.06 -12.21 8.61
CA GLU A 19 3.74 -12.06 7.34
C GLU A 19 2.72 -11.99 6.21
N PHE A 20 2.51 -10.78 5.73
CA PHE A 20 1.68 -10.51 4.57
C PHE A 20 2.15 -11.31 3.36
N PRO A 21 1.32 -12.17 2.76
CA PRO A 21 1.66 -12.81 1.50
C PRO A 21 1.46 -11.84 0.32
N PHE A 22 2.07 -10.64 0.41
CA PHE A 22 1.86 -9.60 -0.59
C PHE A 22 2.89 -9.55 -1.71
N VAL A 23 3.76 -10.54 -1.81
CA VAL A 23 4.80 -10.56 -2.84
C VAL A 23 4.23 -10.44 -4.26
N GLY A 24 3.01 -10.89 -4.51
CA GLY A 24 2.37 -10.80 -5.83
C GLY A 24 1.58 -9.51 -6.10
N ILE A 25 1.21 -8.77 -5.05
CA ILE A 25 0.41 -7.54 -5.16
C ILE A 25 1.31 -6.29 -5.25
N LEU A 26 2.60 -6.45 -4.98
CA LEU A 26 3.55 -5.36 -4.77
C LEU A 26 3.98 -4.61 -6.03
N SER A 27 3.56 -5.02 -7.22
CA SER A 27 3.77 -4.24 -8.44
C SER A 27 2.71 -3.18 -8.68
N ALA A 28 1.55 -3.29 -8.03
CA ALA A 28 0.45 -2.36 -8.18
C ALA A 28 0.54 -1.20 -7.17
N ASN A 29 -0.01 -0.05 -7.53
CA ASN A 29 -0.19 1.05 -6.60
C ASN A 29 -1.13 0.61 -5.47
N THR A 30 -0.72 0.85 -4.24
CA THR A 30 -1.43 0.37 -3.04
C THR A 30 -1.75 1.54 -2.12
N LEU A 31 -3.00 1.62 -1.68
CA LEU A 31 -3.47 2.58 -0.71
C LEU A 31 -3.79 1.89 0.62
N PHE A 32 -3.07 2.25 1.68
CA PHE A 32 -3.36 1.83 3.05
C PHE A 32 -4.23 2.86 3.75
N ILE A 33 -5.39 2.46 4.22
CA ILE A 33 -6.37 3.31 4.90
C ILE A 33 -6.41 2.97 6.39
N GLY A 34 -6.55 3.99 7.24
CA GLY A 34 -6.55 3.82 8.69
C GLY A 34 -5.15 3.80 9.29
N VAL A 35 -4.16 4.28 8.56
CA VAL A 35 -2.77 4.36 9.02
C VAL A 35 -2.57 5.63 9.83
N ASN A 36 -2.19 5.47 11.08
CA ASN A 36 -1.74 6.55 11.95
C ASN A 36 -0.22 6.51 12.16
N ILE A 37 0.33 7.45 12.89
CA ILE A 37 1.77 7.53 13.16
C ILE A 37 2.29 6.22 13.79
N ALA A 38 1.52 5.60 14.69
CA ALA A 38 1.95 4.37 15.37
C ALA A 38 1.96 3.13 14.45
N SER A 39 1.07 3.08 13.45
CA SER A 39 0.98 1.95 12.50
C SER A 39 1.83 2.14 11.24
N ARG A 40 2.30 3.35 10.99
CA ARG A 40 3.05 3.71 9.78
C ARG A 40 4.33 2.89 9.61
N ASP A 41 5.13 2.78 10.66
CA ASP A 41 6.39 2.03 10.60
C ASP A 41 6.14 0.53 10.35
N ARG A 42 5.04 0.00 10.86
CA ARG A 42 4.62 -1.39 10.60
C ARG A 42 4.23 -1.59 9.13
N VAL A 43 3.52 -0.63 8.55
CA VAL A 43 3.19 -0.66 7.12
C VAL A 43 4.47 -0.64 6.29
N GLU A 44 5.39 0.28 6.56
CA GLU A 44 6.67 0.33 5.84
C GLU A 44 7.49 -0.94 6.02
N ALA A 45 7.58 -1.48 7.25
CA ALA A 45 8.29 -2.72 7.53
C ALA A 45 7.69 -3.94 6.81
N SER A 46 6.40 -3.90 6.48
CA SER A 46 5.74 -4.97 5.72
C SER A 46 6.05 -4.93 4.22
N LEU A 47 6.60 -3.82 3.73
CA LEU A 47 6.91 -3.67 2.32
C LEU A 47 8.25 -4.34 2.00
N VAL A 48 8.26 -5.23 1.03
CA VAL A 48 9.45 -5.94 0.55
C VAL A 48 9.67 -5.68 -0.95
N GLY A 49 10.89 -5.87 -1.41
CA GLY A 49 11.22 -5.73 -2.83
C GLY A 49 11.03 -4.30 -3.36
N LEU A 50 11.27 -3.30 -2.52
CA LEU A 50 10.97 -1.91 -2.83
C LEU A 50 11.88 -1.29 -3.89
N GLY A 51 13.07 -1.84 -4.08
CA GLY A 51 14.07 -1.22 -4.94
C GLY A 51 14.52 0.15 -4.41
N LEU A 52 14.68 1.11 -5.30
CA LEU A 52 14.97 2.49 -4.91
C LEU A 52 13.72 3.14 -4.30
N VAL A 53 13.84 3.65 -3.08
CA VAL A 53 12.72 4.20 -2.34
C VAL A 53 12.83 5.70 -2.23
N SER A 54 11.80 6.40 -2.67
CA SER A 54 11.57 7.82 -2.42
C SER A 54 10.39 7.98 -1.46
N ARG A 55 10.46 8.97 -0.56
CA ARG A 55 9.41 9.25 0.43
C ARG A 55 8.97 10.69 0.37
N TRP A 56 7.71 10.91 0.68
CA TRP A 56 7.16 12.23 0.92
C TRP A 56 6.34 12.24 2.21
N GLU A 57 6.49 13.33 2.94
CA GLU A 57 5.80 13.61 4.19
C GLU A 57 4.94 14.88 4.07
N PRO A 58 3.81 14.97 4.77
CA PRO A 58 3.04 16.20 4.84
C PRO A 58 3.87 17.38 5.32
N GLY A 59 3.74 18.50 4.62
CA GLY A 59 4.48 19.72 4.92
C GLY A 59 5.82 19.85 4.20
N GLU A 60 6.28 18.78 3.54
CA GLU A 60 7.48 18.83 2.69
C GLU A 60 7.09 19.12 1.24
N PRO A 61 8.00 19.74 0.46
CA PRO A 61 7.80 19.84 -0.99
C PRO A 61 7.70 18.46 -1.61
N LEU A 62 6.73 18.26 -2.51
CA LEU A 62 6.62 17.01 -3.26
C LEU A 62 7.74 16.92 -4.30
N VAL A 63 8.69 16.03 -4.07
CA VAL A 63 9.76 15.71 -4.99
C VAL A 63 9.48 14.33 -5.60
N LEU A 64 9.22 14.30 -6.89
CA LEU A 64 8.94 13.07 -7.63
C LEU A 64 10.23 12.52 -8.24
N PRO A 65 10.48 11.20 -8.17
CA PRO A 65 11.61 10.60 -8.86
C PRO A 65 11.48 10.76 -10.38
N SER A 66 12.57 10.55 -11.12
CA SER A 66 12.48 10.55 -12.57
C SER A 66 11.44 9.53 -13.05
N ALA A 67 10.62 9.91 -14.02
CA ALA A 67 9.62 9.01 -14.61
C ALA A 67 10.27 7.79 -15.32
N ALA A 68 11.55 7.85 -15.62
CA ALA A 68 12.33 6.74 -16.18
C ALA A 68 12.85 5.77 -15.10
N ASP A 69 12.85 6.18 -13.82
CA ASP A 69 13.35 5.35 -12.72
C ASP A 69 12.40 4.20 -12.40
N THR A 70 12.98 3.13 -11.90
CA THR A 70 12.24 2.01 -11.31
C THR A 70 12.41 2.04 -9.79
N GLY A 71 11.36 1.75 -9.06
CA GLY A 71 11.41 1.74 -7.60
C GLY A 71 10.06 1.89 -6.95
N THR A 72 10.06 2.50 -5.78
CA THR A 72 8.85 2.73 -5.00
C THR A 72 8.82 4.17 -4.48
N LEU A 73 7.69 4.84 -4.69
CA LEU A 73 7.38 6.13 -4.08
C LEU A 73 6.40 5.89 -2.93
N ILE A 74 6.78 6.26 -1.72
CA ILE A 74 5.93 6.18 -0.54
C ILE A 74 5.40 7.58 -0.22
N LEU A 75 4.08 7.71 -0.16
CA LEU A 75 3.39 8.96 0.14
C LEU A 75 2.62 8.81 1.45
N HIS A 76 3.09 9.47 2.51
CA HIS A 76 2.39 9.46 3.79
C HIS A 76 1.29 10.49 3.83
N GLU A 77 0.12 10.10 4.38
CA GLU A 77 -1.05 10.95 4.51
C GLU A 77 -1.37 11.68 3.19
N VAL A 78 -1.53 10.91 2.14
CA VAL A 78 -1.67 11.40 0.76
C VAL A 78 -2.86 12.36 0.58
N GLY A 79 -3.87 12.28 1.45
CA GLY A 79 -4.99 13.22 1.46
C GLY A 79 -4.61 14.67 1.78
N SER A 80 -3.41 14.91 2.32
CA SER A 80 -2.89 16.24 2.63
C SER A 80 -2.17 16.92 1.47
N LEU A 81 -2.00 16.25 0.33
CA LEU A 81 -1.46 16.85 -0.88
C LEU A 81 -2.26 18.08 -1.30
N THR A 82 -1.57 19.17 -1.65
CA THR A 82 -2.22 20.34 -2.26
C THR A 82 -2.81 19.96 -3.62
N HIS A 83 -3.74 20.76 -4.11
CA HIS A 83 -4.32 20.52 -5.44
C HIS A 83 -3.23 20.50 -6.53
N ASP A 84 -2.28 21.40 -6.50
CA ASP A 84 -1.18 21.48 -7.46
C ASP A 84 -0.29 20.23 -7.40
N ASP A 85 0.01 19.75 -6.21
CA ASP A 85 0.77 18.51 -6.04
C ASP A 85 0.00 17.27 -6.51
N GLN A 86 -1.32 17.25 -6.32
CA GLN A 86 -2.17 16.19 -6.88
C GLN A 86 -2.11 16.18 -8.42
N VAL A 87 -2.17 17.34 -9.06
CA VAL A 87 -2.07 17.47 -10.52
C VAL A 87 -0.69 17.01 -11.00
N ARG A 88 0.37 17.43 -10.31
CA ARG A 88 1.75 17.02 -10.64
C ARG A 88 1.97 15.51 -10.48
N LEU A 89 1.46 14.93 -9.40
CA LEU A 89 1.55 13.50 -9.16
C LEU A 89 0.79 12.70 -10.21
N LEU A 90 -0.40 13.15 -10.61
CA LEU A 90 -1.18 12.51 -11.65
C LEU A 90 -0.46 12.52 -13.00
N ALA A 91 0.11 13.66 -13.39
CA ALA A 91 0.90 13.78 -14.61
C ALA A 91 2.14 12.87 -14.58
N TRP A 92 2.82 12.80 -13.43
CA TRP A 92 3.97 11.93 -13.25
C TRP A 92 3.60 10.44 -13.33
N LEU A 93 2.46 10.04 -12.77
CA LEU A 93 1.95 8.67 -12.89
C LEU A 93 1.73 8.27 -14.36
N ASP A 94 1.21 9.19 -15.17
CA ASP A 94 1.03 8.96 -16.60
C ASP A 94 2.38 8.79 -17.32
N GLN A 95 3.37 9.59 -16.96
CA GLN A 95 4.71 9.54 -17.55
C GLN A 95 5.53 8.31 -17.12
N SER A 96 5.42 7.93 -15.86
CA SER A 96 6.18 6.79 -15.32
C SER A 96 5.69 5.44 -15.84
N ALA A 97 4.47 5.38 -16.35
CA ALA A 97 3.88 4.19 -16.98
C ALA A 97 4.06 2.90 -16.13
N GLY A 98 3.96 3.02 -14.82
CA GLY A 98 4.05 1.90 -13.88
C GLY A 98 5.48 1.43 -13.57
N ARG A 99 6.51 2.11 -14.04
CA ARG A 99 7.90 1.77 -13.69
C ARG A 99 8.20 1.96 -12.21
N THR A 100 7.64 2.98 -11.61
CA THR A 100 7.68 3.21 -10.17
C THR A 100 6.29 2.92 -9.60
N ARG A 101 6.20 2.03 -8.64
CA ARG A 101 4.96 1.82 -7.90
C ARG A 101 4.79 2.90 -6.84
N VAL A 102 3.55 3.19 -6.50
CA VAL A 102 3.22 4.15 -5.45
C VAL A 102 2.54 3.43 -4.30
N VAL A 103 3.07 3.60 -3.11
CA VAL A 103 2.47 3.17 -1.85
C VAL A 103 2.00 4.41 -1.11
N SER A 104 0.71 4.53 -0.90
CA SER A 104 0.10 5.67 -0.22
C SER A 104 -0.49 5.25 1.11
N THR A 105 -0.41 6.12 2.11
CA THR A 105 -1.13 5.93 3.37
C THR A 105 -2.12 7.07 3.58
N ALA A 106 -3.21 6.78 4.26
CA ALA A 106 -4.21 7.74 4.69
C ALA A 106 -4.77 7.34 6.05
N SER A 107 -4.96 8.29 6.96
CA SER A 107 -5.55 8.03 8.28
C SER A 107 -7.06 7.80 8.22
N ALA A 108 -7.72 8.37 7.21
CA ALA A 108 -9.16 8.26 6.99
C ALA A 108 -9.48 7.96 5.52
N SER A 109 -10.72 7.65 5.22
CA SER A 109 -11.17 7.39 3.86
C SER A 109 -10.86 8.55 2.91
N LEU A 110 -10.07 8.27 1.90
CA LEU A 110 -9.74 9.23 0.85
C LEU A 110 -10.94 9.54 -0.04
N PHE A 111 -11.87 8.59 -0.16
CA PHE A 111 -13.07 8.75 -0.98
C PHE A 111 -13.95 9.91 -0.50
N ALA A 112 -14.07 10.12 0.81
CA ALA A 112 -14.81 11.25 1.37
C ALA A 112 -14.24 12.61 0.90
N ARG A 113 -12.93 12.69 0.71
CA ARG A 113 -12.28 13.89 0.16
C ARG A 113 -12.54 14.05 -1.33
N VAL A 114 -12.65 12.96 -2.07
CA VAL A 114 -13.06 12.98 -3.49
C VAL A 114 -14.49 13.54 -3.61
N GLU A 115 -15.42 13.04 -2.80
CA GLU A 115 -16.81 13.52 -2.79
C GLU A 115 -16.91 15.00 -2.41
N ALA A 116 -16.04 15.47 -1.52
CA ALA A 116 -15.96 16.88 -1.12
C ALA A 116 -15.24 17.77 -2.15
N GLY A 117 -14.73 17.24 -3.24
CA GLY A 117 -13.96 17.97 -4.23
C GLY A 117 -12.56 18.41 -3.79
N LEU A 118 -12.06 17.82 -2.69
CA LEU A 118 -10.74 18.14 -2.11
C LEU A 118 -9.62 17.22 -2.61
N PHE A 119 -9.97 16.16 -3.31
CA PHE A 119 -9.03 15.22 -3.89
C PHE A 119 -9.48 14.82 -5.30
N LEU A 120 -8.53 14.78 -6.24
CA LEU A 120 -8.83 14.45 -7.63
C LEU A 120 -9.30 13.00 -7.75
N GLU A 121 -10.49 12.80 -8.28
CA GLU A 121 -11.07 11.46 -8.49
C GLU A 121 -10.17 10.58 -9.33
N ARG A 122 -9.63 11.10 -10.43
CA ARG A 122 -8.73 10.35 -11.31
C ARG A 122 -7.45 9.93 -10.58
N LEU A 123 -6.89 10.79 -9.72
CA LEU A 123 -5.72 10.44 -8.90
C LEU A 123 -6.08 9.35 -7.89
N TYR A 124 -7.24 9.47 -7.25
CA TYR A 124 -7.73 8.45 -6.31
C TYR A 124 -7.73 7.05 -6.94
N TYR A 125 -8.30 6.91 -8.13
CA TYR A 125 -8.33 5.60 -8.81
C TYR A 125 -6.96 5.12 -9.25
N ARG A 126 -6.04 6.01 -9.56
CA ARG A 126 -4.66 5.63 -9.91
C ARG A 126 -3.86 5.13 -8.69
N LEU A 127 -4.10 5.69 -7.51
CA LEU A 127 -3.45 5.29 -6.26
C LEU A 127 -4.08 4.07 -5.62
N ASN A 128 -5.37 3.88 -5.82
CA ASN A 128 -6.20 2.86 -5.19
C ASN A 128 -6.41 1.63 -6.08
N THR A 129 -5.37 1.17 -6.76
CA THR A 129 -5.41 -0.09 -7.51
C THR A 129 -5.60 -1.27 -6.56
N VAL A 130 -4.91 -1.24 -5.43
CA VAL A 130 -5.13 -2.13 -4.28
C VAL A 130 -5.40 -1.27 -3.05
N SER A 131 -6.44 -1.60 -2.32
CA SER A 131 -6.81 -0.91 -1.08
C SER A 131 -6.74 -1.86 0.11
N LEU A 132 -6.07 -1.44 1.16
CA LEU A 132 -5.87 -2.21 2.38
C LEU A 132 -6.29 -1.38 3.59
N ASN A 133 -7.21 -1.91 4.39
CA ASN A 133 -7.59 -1.28 5.64
C ASN A 133 -6.68 -1.75 6.78
N VAL A 134 -6.10 -0.80 7.50
CA VAL A 134 -5.27 -1.05 8.67
C VAL A 134 -6.10 -0.78 9.91
N ALA A 135 -6.45 -1.83 10.64
CA ALA A 135 -7.17 -1.68 11.89
C ALA A 135 -6.18 -1.44 13.05
N PRO A 136 -6.56 -0.62 14.06
CA PRO A 136 -5.74 -0.42 15.25
C PRO A 136 -5.49 -1.77 15.95
N GLY A 137 -4.23 -2.17 16.09
CA GLY A 137 -3.82 -3.38 16.82
C GLY A 137 -4.15 -4.73 16.19
N SER A 138 -4.60 -4.78 14.94
CA SER A 138 -4.96 -6.02 14.27
C SER A 138 -4.41 -6.10 12.84
N GLU A 139 -4.54 -7.28 12.28
CA GLU A 139 -4.12 -7.66 10.94
C GLU A 139 -4.62 -6.69 9.86
N ILE A 140 -3.78 -6.40 8.89
CA ILE A 140 -4.18 -5.66 7.70
C ILE A 140 -5.10 -6.55 6.88
N ARG A 141 -6.35 -6.15 6.71
CA ARG A 141 -7.33 -6.89 5.90
C ARG A 141 -7.44 -6.28 4.51
N SER A 142 -7.40 -7.11 3.50
CA SER A 142 -7.68 -6.70 2.13
C SER A 142 -9.15 -6.25 1.99
N ALA A 143 -9.37 -5.10 1.33
CA ALA A 143 -10.72 -4.61 1.04
C ALA A 143 -11.53 -5.63 0.21
N ALA A 144 -10.88 -6.47 -0.60
CA ALA A 144 -11.51 -7.56 -1.33
C ALA A 144 -12.08 -8.65 -0.40
N GLY A 145 -11.49 -8.83 0.80
CA GLY A 145 -12.02 -9.74 1.82
C GLY A 145 -13.27 -9.21 2.54
N ALA A 146 -13.35 -7.89 2.70
CA ALA A 146 -14.51 -7.26 3.36
C ALA A 146 -15.79 -7.36 2.50
N ALA A 147 -15.68 -7.24 1.18
CA ALA A 147 -16.80 -7.40 0.26
C ALA A 147 -17.38 -8.83 0.27
N LYS A 148 -16.52 -9.83 0.49
CA LYS A 148 -16.93 -11.24 0.55
C LYS A 148 -17.65 -11.60 1.86
N GLN A 149 -17.36 -10.89 2.96
CA GLN A 149 -18.05 -11.11 4.24
C GLN A 149 -19.40 -10.40 4.33
N ALA A 150 -19.56 -9.25 3.67
CA ALA A 150 -20.84 -8.55 3.62
C ALA A 150 -21.92 -9.34 2.86
N ASN A 151 -21.54 -10.17 1.88
CA ASN A 151 -22.47 -10.99 1.12
C ASN A 151 -22.87 -12.30 1.82
N LYS A 152 -22.29 -12.63 2.95
CA LYS A 152 -22.59 -13.86 3.73
C LYS A 152 -23.59 -13.63 4.88
N ARG A 153 -24.05 -12.36 5.07
CA ARG A 153 -24.97 -11.97 6.15
C ARG A 153 -26.39 -11.63 5.66
N GLN A 154 -26.72 -12.01 4.45
CA GLN A 154 -28.11 -11.97 3.96
C GLN A 154 -28.72 -13.37 3.91
#